data_c8771908e6e41c3b5ba564ce52788a88
#
_entry.id   c8771908e6e41c3b5ba564ce52788a88
#
_cell.length_a   1.000
_cell.length_b   1.000
_cell.length_c   1.000
_cell.angle_alpha   90.00
_cell.angle_beta   90.00
_cell.angle_gamma   90.00
#
_symmetry.space_group_name_H-M   'P 1'
#
loop_
_entity.id
_entity.type
_entity.pdbx_description
1 polymer ?
#
loop_
_entity_poly.entity_id
_entity_poly.type
_entity_poly.pdbx_seq_one_letter_code
_entity_poly.pdbx_strand_id
1 'polypeptide(L)'
;AYDYRDVYENDLENLVKGGQRWYGEEFDVNLSQNFNFTIGNVTSEPIRFQVSYASNSRTPGNQITLKNGSELIGQMVMPHSANYFQRGTLLCADSTPTSAINLTLTVNRLNPSVVTYLDRILINAQRNLILAGSQLNFRVSNWGAAATTASYQIGSVNASTFVWDVSNRHVPVRLALTIQGNQGTFKTEAAYKEMVVASGVSFFTPEKVGGVSYQNLHQLPLADYLMVSHPDFLSEANRLAELHRENGLTVHVVQPQAIYNEFSSGMQDPGAIRRFVKMFYDRALLNDPSAKPKYLLLFGDGTYDPKNREPNNNNYIVTYQMLSSENATDAMVVDDFFGILDDAEGMSAADMMDVGVGRIIASSSLQAKQMVDKIEHYMKNGSNFYPVTSSCCMGTQTDKTFGDWRNQYLIMTDNREQGYFINIDAEPQYTISKLLNPEINYNKLYMDAFPKVITAGGERFPAMTNSIDANIQRGVLVAN
;
A
#
# COMPACT_ATOMS: atom_id res chain seq x y z
N ALA A 1 -5.04 33.06 -20.05
CA ALA A 1 -5.70 31.97 -19.31
C ALA A 1 -4.66 31.00 -18.77
N TYR A 2 -5.05 30.15 -17.86
CA TYR A 2 -4.21 29.11 -17.28
C TYR A 2 -5.03 27.83 -17.03
N ASP A 3 -4.33 26.69 -16.90
CA ASP A 3 -4.95 25.40 -16.64
C ASP A 3 -5.33 25.28 -15.16
N TYR A 4 -6.62 25.21 -14.91
CA TYR A 4 -7.18 24.96 -13.58
C TYR A 4 -7.58 23.48 -13.46
N ARG A 5 -7.26 22.90 -12.34
CA ARG A 5 -7.64 21.53 -11.98
C ARG A 5 -8.25 21.51 -10.59
N ASP A 6 -9.37 20.84 -10.48
CA ASP A 6 -10.00 20.52 -9.20
C ASP A 6 -10.29 19.02 -9.10
N VAL A 7 -10.37 18.53 -7.89
CA VAL A 7 -10.57 17.10 -7.59
C VAL A 7 -11.56 16.99 -6.46
N TYR A 8 -12.58 16.20 -6.70
CA TYR A 8 -13.42 15.65 -5.64
C TYR A 8 -13.07 14.18 -5.45
N GLU A 9 -12.67 13.81 -4.24
CA GLU A 9 -12.27 12.44 -3.88
C GLU A 9 -12.53 12.25 -2.37
N ASN A 10 -13.27 11.23 -2.03
CA ASN A 10 -13.49 10.76 -0.69
C ASN A 10 -13.01 9.31 -0.58
N ASP A 11 -12.36 8.99 0.53
CA ASP A 11 -11.89 7.64 0.84
C ASP A 11 -12.78 7.06 1.97
N LEU A 12 -13.91 6.45 1.63
CA LEU A 12 -14.91 5.97 2.58
C LEU A 12 -14.89 4.44 2.73
N GLU A 13 -14.66 3.72 1.63
CA GLU A 13 -14.77 2.26 1.59
C GLU A 13 -13.60 1.63 0.83
N ASN A 14 -13.06 0.54 1.37
CA ASN A 14 -12.15 -0.35 0.66
C ASN A 14 -12.89 -1.63 0.29
N LEU A 15 -13.10 -1.88 -1.00
CA LEU A 15 -14.07 -2.86 -1.52
C LEU A 15 -13.77 -4.31 -1.12
N VAL A 16 -12.52 -4.65 -0.87
CA VAL A 16 -12.09 -6.02 -0.56
C VAL A 16 -11.26 -6.11 0.72
N LYS A 17 -11.18 -5.00 1.48
CA LYS A 17 -10.36 -4.87 2.71
C LYS A 17 -8.88 -5.19 2.48
N GLY A 18 -8.37 -4.71 1.37
CA GLY A 18 -6.99 -4.86 0.93
C GLY A 18 -6.69 -3.95 -0.27
N GLY A 19 -5.40 -3.80 -0.58
CA GLY A 19 -4.95 -2.89 -1.64
C GLY A 19 -4.96 -1.43 -1.23
N GLN A 20 -4.43 -0.58 -2.10
CA GLN A 20 -4.20 0.84 -1.78
C GLN A 20 -5.39 1.75 -2.09
N ARG A 21 -6.38 1.29 -2.86
CA ARG A 21 -7.49 2.13 -3.32
C ARG A 21 -8.63 2.14 -2.34
N TRP A 22 -9.12 3.33 -2.11
CA TRP A 22 -10.35 3.58 -1.39
C TRP A 22 -11.33 4.27 -2.33
N TYR A 23 -12.60 4.09 -2.07
CA TYR A 23 -13.68 4.63 -2.87
C TYR A 23 -14.60 5.48 -1.99
N GLY A 24 -15.28 6.41 -2.63
CA GLY A 24 -16.21 7.33 -1.97
C GLY A 24 -17.64 6.82 -2.02
N GLU A 25 -18.51 7.65 -2.53
CA GLU A 25 -19.94 7.47 -2.49
C GLU A 25 -20.41 6.19 -3.20
N GLU A 26 -21.26 5.46 -2.48
CA GLU A 26 -21.91 4.25 -2.96
C GLU A 26 -23.19 4.57 -3.75
N PHE A 27 -23.36 3.94 -4.90
CA PHE A 27 -24.57 3.96 -5.72
C PHE A 27 -25.24 2.58 -5.68
N ASP A 28 -26.05 2.36 -4.64
CA ASP A 28 -26.88 1.18 -4.46
C ASP A 28 -28.36 1.60 -4.23
N VAL A 29 -28.69 2.07 -3.03
CA VAL A 29 -30.04 2.55 -2.74
C VAL A 29 -30.26 3.90 -3.40
N ASN A 30 -29.28 4.80 -3.35
CA ASN A 30 -29.31 6.09 -4.00
C ASN A 30 -28.50 6.04 -5.30
N LEU A 31 -29.20 5.87 -6.40
CA LEU A 31 -28.59 5.73 -7.74
C LEU A 31 -28.22 7.07 -8.40
N SER A 32 -28.54 8.21 -7.79
CA SER A 32 -28.28 9.52 -8.36
C SER A 32 -27.81 10.47 -7.26
N GLN A 33 -26.61 11.02 -7.40
CA GLN A 33 -26.01 11.90 -6.40
C GLN A 33 -25.48 13.19 -7.05
N ASN A 34 -25.48 14.28 -6.27
CA ASN A 34 -25.13 15.61 -6.72
C ASN A 34 -23.77 16.06 -6.17
N PHE A 35 -22.97 16.68 -7.04
CA PHE A 35 -21.65 17.22 -6.71
C PHE A 35 -21.56 18.65 -7.23
N ASN A 36 -21.39 19.63 -6.34
CA ASN A 36 -21.43 21.03 -6.67
C ASN A 36 -20.05 21.66 -6.56
N PHE A 37 -19.68 22.44 -7.59
CA PHE A 37 -18.41 23.13 -7.64
C PHE A 37 -18.61 24.59 -8.06
N THR A 38 -17.70 25.46 -7.62
CA THR A 38 -17.69 26.85 -8.04
C THR A 38 -16.29 27.19 -8.54
N ILE A 39 -16.18 27.51 -9.84
CA ILE A 39 -14.93 27.85 -10.49
C ILE A 39 -15.02 29.31 -10.99
N GLY A 40 -14.38 30.21 -10.29
CA GLY A 40 -14.36 31.63 -10.69
C GLY A 40 -13.50 31.89 -11.93
N ASN A 41 -13.83 32.94 -12.68
CA ASN A 41 -13.05 33.44 -13.80
C ASN A 41 -12.82 32.42 -14.94
N VAL A 42 -13.74 31.49 -15.17
CA VAL A 42 -13.66 30.57 -16.30
C VAL A 42 -13.65 31.30 -17.63
N THR A 43 -12.99 30.74 -18.63
CA THR A 43 -13.03 31.24 -20.02
C THR A 43 -14.20 30.63 -20.77
N SER A 44 -14.32 30.89 -22.08
CA SER A 44 -15.28 30.23 -22.96
C SER A 44 -14.84 28.83 -23.44
N GLU A 45 -13.66 28.36 -23.00
CA GLU A 45 -13.17 27.03 -23.33
C GLU A 45 -13.94 25.96 -22.55
N PRO A 46 -14.22 24.80 -23.19
CA PRO A 46 -14.96 23.71 -22.57
C PRO A 46 -14.34 23.24 -21.25
N ILE A 47 -15.16 22.99 -20.24
CA ILE A 47 -14.75 22.33 -19.01
C ILE A 47 -14.76 20.83 -19.24
N ARG A 48 -13.65 20.16 -18.91
CA ARG A 48 -13.50 18.71 -19.06
C ARG A 48 -13.63 18.01 -17.72
N PHE A 49 -14.33 16.89 -17.73
CA PHE A 49 -14.56 16.05 -16.57
C PHE A 49 -14.02 14.66 -16.81
N GLN A 50 -13.45 14.10 -15.77
CA GLN A 50 -13.11 12.69 -15.70
C GLN A 50 -13.73 12.12 -14.43
N VAL A 51 -14.65 11.17 -14.56
CA VAL A 51 -15.29 10.45 -13.45
C VAL A 51 -14.74 9.05 -13.42
N SER A 52 -14.00 8.72 -12.37
CA SER A 52 -13.47 7.38 -12.13
C SER A 52 -14.33 6.66 -11.10
N TYR A 53 -14.60 5.38 -11.30
CA TYR A 53 -15.47 4.58 -10.45
C TYR A 53 -15.10 3.09 -10.51
N ALA A 54 -15.61 2.31 -9.56
CA ALA A 54 -15.61 0.85 -9.62
C ALA A 54 -17.04 0.31 -9.52
N SER A 55 -17.33 -0.80 -10.19
CA SER A 55 -18.65 -1.43 -10.18
C SER A 55 -18.53 -2.95 -10.19
N ASN A 56 -19.44 -3.63 -9.46
CA ASN A 56 -19.59 -5.07 -9.50
C ASN A 56 -20.52 -5.55 -10.63
N SER A 57 -20.67 -4.76 -11.69
CA SER A 57 -21.48 -5.12 -12.86
C SER A 57 -21.04 -6.48 -13.44
N ARG A 58 -21.96 -7.45 -13.52
CA ARG A 58 -21.68 -8.80 -14.03
C ARG A 58 -22.13 -9.02 -15.46
N THR A 59 -22.98 -8.14 -15.97
CA THR A 59 -23.56 -8.23 -17.32
C THR A 59 -23.43 -6.90 -18.04
N PRO A 60 -23.33 -6.90 -19.36
CA PRO A 60 -23.31 -5.69 -20.14
C PRO A 60 -24.64 -4.92 -20.05
N GLY A 61 -24.60 -3.63 -20.36
CA GLY A 61 -25.77 -2.77 -20.51
C GLY A 61 -26.03 -1.81 -19.35
N ASN A 62 -25.38 -2.00 -18.18
CA ASN A 62 -25.41 -1.00 -17.11
C ASN A 62 -24.66 0.26 -17.60
N GLN A 63 -25.16 1.44 -17.23
CA GLN A 63 -24.62 2.71 -17.71
C GLN A 63 -24.39 3.68 -16.56
N ILE A 64 -23.42 4.56 -16.76
CA ILE A 64 -23.24 5.74 -15.92
C ILE A 64 -23.44 6.99 -16.75
N THR A 65 -24.14 7.98 -16.21
CA THR A 65 -24.45 9.25 -16.87
C THR A 65 -24.05 10.41 -15.98
N LEU A 66 -23.54 11.47 -16.60
CA LEU A 66 -23.19 12.73 -15.95
C LEU A 66 -23.99 13.87 -16.59
N LYS A 67 -24.67 14.65 -15.76
CA LYS A 67 -25.35 15.88 -16.17
C LYS A 67 -24.72 17.07 -15.47
N ASN A 68 -24.76 18.25 -16.11
CA ASN A 68 -24.55 19.53 -15.47
C ASN A 68 -25.88 20.30 -15.51
N GLY A 69 -26.52 20.49 -14.34
CA GLY A 69 -27.92 20.93 -14.28
C GLY A 69 -28.83 19.94 -15.01
N SER A 70 -29.53 20.42 -16.07
CA SER A 70 -30.41 19.59 -16.91
C SER A 70 -29.69 18.98 -18.11
N GLU A 71 -28.51 19.46 -18.49
CA GLU A 71 -27.78 19.05 -19.70
C GLU A 71 -27.02 17.73 -19.45
N LEU A 72 -27.19 16.76 -20.35
CA LEU A 72 -26.41 15.53 -20.39
C LEU A 72 -25.03 15.81 -21.00
N ILE A 73 -23.97 15.76 -20.23
CA ILE A 73 -22.62 16.05 -20.69
C ILE A 73 -21.76 14.78 -20.90
N GLY A 74 -22.20 13.65 -20.36
CA GLY A 74 -21.48 12.39 -20.54
C GLY A 74 -22.31 11.16 -20.24
N GLN A 75 -22.05 10.09 -20.98
CA GLN A 75 -22.65 8.77 -20.78
C GLN A 75 -21.71 7.68 -21.28
N MET A 76 -21.65 6.55 -20.56
CA MET A 76 -20.94 5.37 -21.04
C MET A 76 -21.57 4.08 -20.52
N VAL A 77 -21.38 3.00 -21.26
CA VAL A 77 -21.67 1.63 -20.79
C VAL A 77 -20.55 1.22 -19.84
N MET A 78 -20.94 0.72 -18.68
CA MET A 78 -19.99 0.32 -17.65
C MET A 78 -19.29 -0.99 -18.03
N PRO A 79 -17.99 -1.13 -17.76
CA PRO A 79 -17.30 -2.42 -17.85
C PRO A 79 -17.93 -3.43 -16.90
N HIS A 80 -17.80 -4.71 -17.21
CA HIS A 80 -18.38 -5.80 -16.42
C HIS A 80 -17.42 -6.98 -16.27
N SER A 81 -17.56 -7.72 -15.17
CA SER A 81 -16.82 -8.95 -14.89
C SER A 81 -17.68 -9.91 -14.07
N ALA A 82 -17.53 -11.20 -14.31
CA ALA A 82 -18.26 -12.21 -13.56
C ALA A 82 -17.88 -12.29 -12.08
N ASN A 83 -16.65 -11.97 -11.71
CA ASN A 83 -16.05 -12.36 -10.45
C ASN A 83 -15.63 -11.22 -9.51
N TYR A 84 -15.38 -10.01 -10.03
CA TYR A 84 -14.79 -8.91 -9.25
C TYR A 84 -15.27 -7.55 -9.74
N PHE A 85 -14.99 -6.49 -8.98
CA PHE A 85 -15.26 -5.12 -9.38
C PHE A 85 -14.43 -4.74 -10.62
N GLN A 86 -15.04 -3.96 -11.51
CA GLN A 86 -14.36 -3.38 -12.65
C GLN A 86 -14.29 -1.86 -12.52
N ARG A 87 -13.13 -1.33 -12.84
CA ARG A 87 -12.92 0.11 -12.88
C ARG A 87 -13.39 0.66 -14.22
N GLY A 88 -14.05 1.81 -14.17
CA GLY A 88 -14.43 2.58 -15.35
C GLY A 88 -14.00 4.04 -15.23
N THR A 89 -13.87 4.70 -16.36
CA THR A 89 -13.57 6.13 -16.42
C THR A 89 -14.42 6.77 -17.52
N LEU A 90 -15.34 7.62 -17.11
CA LEU A 90 -16.11 8.46 -18.02
C LEU A 90 -15.34 9.76 -18.27
N LEU A 91 -15.03 10.02 -19.53
CA LEU A 91 -14.43 11.28 -20.00
C LEU A 91 -15.48 12.07 -20.77
N CYS A 92 -15.71 13.31 -20.39
CA CYS A 92 -16.67 14.18 -21.06
C CYS A 92 -16.28 15.66 -20.95
N ALA A 93 -17.01 16.52 -21.65
CA ALA A 93 -16.79 17.96 -21.63
C ALA A 93 -18.13 18.70 -21.72
N ASP A 94 -18.23 19.81 -20.96
CA ASP A 94 -19.28 20.79 -21.07
C ASP A 94 -18.80 21.92 -21.98
N SER A 95 -19.48 22.14 -23.08
CA SER A 95 -19.17 23.17 -24.06
C SER A 95 -19.74 24.55 -23.72
N THR A 96 -20.57 24.62 -22.66
CA THR A 96 -21.18 25.87 -22.16
C THR A 96 -20.70 26.18 -20.77
N PRO A 97 -19.41 26.57 -20.59
CA PRO A 97 -18.80 26.71 -19.29
C PRO A 97 -19.46 27.82 -18.47
N THR A 98 -19.83 27.44 -17.24
CA THR A 98 -20.35 28.37 -16.23
C THR A 98 -19.48 28.32 -14.97
N SER A 99 -19.54 29.36 -14.14
CA SER A 99 -18.81 29.36 -12.88
C SER A 99 -19.44 28.45 -11.81
N ALA A 100 -20.72 28.16 -11.92
CA ALA A 100 -21.44 27.23 -11.04
C ALA A 100 -21.64 25.92 -11.80
N ILE A 101 -21.09 24.84 -11.29
CA ILE A 101 -21.16 23.50 -11.87
C ILE A 101 -21.97 22.63 -10.90
N ASN A 102 -23.10 22.12 -11.36
CA ASN A 102 -24.02 21.30 -10.59
C ASN A 102 -24.11 19.91 -11.24
N LEU A 103 -23.14 19.06 -10.94
CA LEU A 103 -23.07 17.72 -11.51
C LEU A 103 -24.07 16.79 -10.82
N THR A 104 -24.81 16.03 -11.63
CA THR A 104 -25.60 14.88 -11.19
C THR A 104 -25.05 13.63 -11.85
N LEU A 105 -24.46 12.75 -11.06
CA LEU A 105 -23.97 11.45 -11.48
C LEU A 105 -25.04 10.41 -11.19
N THR A 106 -25.42 9.63 -12.22
CA THR A 106 -26.49 8.61 -12.10
C THR A 106 -26.00 7.27 -12.64
N VAL A 107 -26.25 6.23 -11.89
CA VAL A 107 -26.03 4.82 -12.29
C VAL A 107 -27.36 4.24 -12.78
N ASN A 108 -27.43 3.87 -14.06
CA ASN A 108 -28.58 3.22 -14.66
C ASN A 108 -28.30 1.71 -14.74
N ARG A 109 -28.77 0.98 -13.75
CA ARG A 109 -28.52 -0.46 -13.63
C ARG A 109 -29.70 -1.29 -14.15
N LEU A 110 -29.41 -2.40 -14.81
CA LEU A 110 -30.39 -3.38 -15.26
C LEU A 110 -30.72 -4.43 -14.18
N ASN A 111 -29.84 -4.59 -13.21
CA ASN A 111 -29.97 -5.53 -12.12
C ASN A 111 -29.79 -4.83 -10.77
N PRO A 112 -30.73 -4.98 -9.81
CA PRO A 112 -30.62 -4.37 -8.47
C PRO A 112 -29.37 -4.75 -7.68
N SER A 113 -28.72 -5.87 -7.98
CA SER A 113 -27.47 -6.30 -7.32
C SER A 113 -26.22 -5.54 -7.76
N VAL A 114 -26.33 -4.68 -8.77
CA VAL A 114 -25.20 -3.86 -9.21
C VAL A 114 -25.00 -2.69 -8.27
N VAL A 115 -23.82 -2.66 -7.65
CA VAL A 115 -23.35 -1.57 -6.80
C VAL A 115 -22.16 -0.91 -7.48
N THR A 116 -22.11 0.43 -7.40
CA THR A 116 -21.03 1.23 -7.96
C THR A 116 -20.53 2.20 -6.92
N TYR A 117 -19.21 2.40 -6.89
CA TYR A 117 -18.54 3.32 -5.99
C TYR A 117 -17.79 4.38 -6.78
N LEU A 118 -17.94 5.64 -6.40
CA LEU A 118 -17.16 6.73 -6.96
C LEU A 118 -15.73 6.66 -6.45
N ASP A 119 -14.74 6.71 -7.34
CA ASP A 119 -13.34 6.95 -6.97
C ASP A 119 -13.11 8.47 -6.86
N ARG A 120 -13.27 9.19 -7.97
CA ARG A 120 -13.07 10.64 -8.00
C ARG A 120 -13.73 11.32 -9.17
N ILE A 121 -13.91 12.62 -9.04
CA ILE A 121 -14.27 13.52 -10.14
C ILE A 121 -13.12 14.52 -10.34
N LEU A 122 -12.47 14.47 -11.51
CA LEU A 122 -11.49 15.48 -11.91
C LEU A 122 -12.17 16.51 -12.79
N ILE A 123 -11.88 17.79 -12.57
CA ILE A 123 -12.33 18.91 -13.34
C ILE A 123 -11.13 19.64 -13.90
N ASN A 124 -11.10 19.84 -15.22
CA ASN A 124 -10.10 20.65 -15.88
C ASN A 124 -10.81 21.78 -16.65
N ALA A 125 -10.42 23.00 -16.35
CA ALA A 125 -11.00 24.21 -16.95
C ALA A 125 -9.88 25.20 -17.30
N GLN A 126 -10.18 26.10 -18.23
CA GLN A 126 -9.34 27.28 -18.48
C GLN A 126 -9.88 28.47 -17.69
N ARG A 127 -9.01 29.16 -16.97
CA ARG A 127 -9.37 30.35 -16.18
C ARG A 127 -8.55 31.57 -16.59
N ASN A 128 -9.16 32.74 -16.53
CA ASN A 128 -8.42 33.99 -16.63
C ASN A 128 -7.49 34.16 -15.42
N LEU A 129 -6.28 34.65 -15.66
CA LEU A 129 -5.28 34.85 -14.63
C LEU A 129 -5.61 36.11 -13.82
N ILE A 130 -6.45 35.94 -12.82
CA ILE A 130 -6.93 37.00 -11.91
C ILE A 130 -6.68 36.51 -10.47
N LEU A 131 -5.95 37.29 -9.69
CA LEU A 131 -5.70 37.02 -8.28
C LEU A 131 -7.00 37.28 -7.49
N ALA A 132 -7.72 36.20 -7.21
CA ALA A 132 -8.87 36.23 -6.32
C ALA A 132 -8.44 35.74 -4.93
N GLY A 133 -8.52 36.62 -3.93
CA GLY A 133 -7.98 36.33 -2.59
C GLY A 133 -6.50 36.66 -2.46
N SER A 134 -5.81 36.00 -1.53
CA SER A 134 -4.40 36.28 -1.19
C SER A 134 -3.39 35.44 -1.97
N GLN A 135 -3.82 34.34 -2.59
CA GLN A 135 -2.94 33.43 -3.31
C GLN A 135 -3.66 32.79 -4.51
N LEU A 136 -2.89 32.57 -5.58
CA LEU A 136 -3.31 31.85 -6.76
C LEU A 136 -2.18 30.94 -7.22
N ASN A 137 -2.43 29.64 -7.23
CA ASN A 137 -1.55 28.66 -7.83
C ASN A 137 -2.01 28.43 -9.28
N PHE A 138 -1.08 28.42 -10.22
CA PHE A 138 -1.42 28.20 -11.60
C PHE A 138 -0.28 27.53 -12.38
N ARG A 139 -0.65 26.93 -13.48
CA ARG A 139 0.25 26.35 -14.48
C ARG A 139 -0.32 26.57 -15.86
N VAL A 140 0.51 26.45 -16.88
CA VAL A 140 0.10 26.49 -18.27
C VAL A 140 0.79 25.33 -18.98
N SER A 141 0.03 24.54 -19.71
CA SER A 141 0.54 23.36 -20.44
C SER A 141 0.60 23.57 -21.95
N ASN A 142 -0.15 24.56 -22.47
CA ASN A 142 -0.24 24.81 -23.91
C ASN A 142 0.61 26.02 -24.30
N TRP A 143 1.76 25.78 -24.88
CA TRP A 143 2.68 26.76 -25.45
C TRP A 143 2.67 26.63 -26.96
N GLY A 144 2.76 27.72 -27.66
CA GLY A 144 2.99 27.69 -29.12
C GLY A 144 4.30 26.94 -29.41
N ALA A 145 4.31 26.06 -30.40
CA ALA A 145 5.41 25.13 -30.69
C ALA A 145 6.79 25.78 -30.92
N ALA A 146 6.87 27.08 -31.14
CA ALA A 146 8.11 27.86 -31.35
C ALA A 146 8.38 28.90 -30.26
N ALA A 147 7.60 28.93 -29.17
CA ALA A 147 7.76 29.92 -28.12
C ALA A 147 8.96 29.57 -27.22
N THR A 148 9.90 30.48 -27.06
CA THR A 148 11.02 30.36 -26.09
C THR A 148 10.75 31.15 -24.80
N THR A 149 9.88 32.16 -24.87
CA THR A 149 9.52 33.03 -23.75
C THR A 149 8.00 33.17 -23.65
N ALA A 150 7.49 32.99 -22.45
CA ALA A 150 6.09 33.24 -22.09
C ALA A 150 5.95 34.56 -21.35
N SER A 151 4.95 35.36 -21.72
CA SER A 151 4.57 36.59 -21.03
C SER A 151 3.20 36.40 -20.37
N TYR A 152 3.11 36.70 -19.09
CA TYR A 152 1.91 36.59 -18.30
C TYR A 152 1.39 37.95 -17.89
N GLN A 153 0.06 38.10 -17.93
CA GLN A 153 -0.63 39.24 -17.39
C GLN A 153 -1.61 38.77 -16.31
N ILE A 154 -1.47 39.32 -15.10
CA ILE A 154 -2.27 38.97 -13.92
C ILE A 154 -3.14 40.18 -13.56
N GLY A 155 -4.44 39.95 -13.43
CA GLY A 155 -5.37 40.95 -12.93
C GLY A 155 -5.49 40.95 -11.41
N SER A 156 -6.02 42.03 -10.85
CA SER A 156 -6.30 42.23 -9.43
C SER A 156 -5.07 42.17 -8.53
N VAL A 157 -3.93 42.67 -9.00
CA VAL A 157 -2.68 42.78 -8.24
C VAL A 157 -2.53 44.15 -7.59
N ASN A 158 -1.67 44.23 -6.56
CA ASN A 158 -1.30 45.47 -5.88
C ASN A 158 0.20 45.46 -5.56
N ALA A 159 0.70 46.56 -4.96
CA ALA A 159 2.12 46.72 -4.68
C ALA A 159 2.76 45.66 -3.80
N SER A 160 1.95 44.88 -3.03
CA SER A 160 2.43 43.79 -2.21
C SER A 160 2.41 42.42 -2.93
N THR A 161 2.01 42.41 -4.20
CA THR A 161 1.93 41.17 -4.97
C THR A 161 3.31 40.71 -5.45
N PHE A 162 3.55 39.41 -5.40
CA PHE A 162 4.76 38.78 -5.90
C PHE A 162 4.45 37.44 -6.59
N VAL A 163 5.40 36.99 -7.41
CA VAL A 163 5.29 35.72 -8.17
C VAL A 163 6.48 34.86 -7.87
N TRP A 164 6.20 33.57 -7.65
CA TRP A 164 7.21 32.53 -7.49
C TRP A 164 7.04 31.45 -8.54
N ASP A 165 8.15 31.02 -9.15
CA ASP A 165 8.28 29.76 -9.86
C ASP A 165 8.59 28.69 -8.81
N VAL A 166 7.68 27.75 -8.61
CA VAL A 166 7.77 26.65 -7.64
C VAL A 166 7.88 25.28 -8.32
N SER A 167 8.24 25.25 -9.60
CA SER A 167 8.44 24.02 -10.37
C SER A 167 9.48 23.12 -9.71
N ASN A 168 10.54 23.70 -9.14
CA ASN A 168 11.40 23.01 -8.19
C ASN A 168 11.05 23.45 -6.76
N ARG A 169 10.35 22.59 -6.03
CA ARG A 169 9.88 22.89 -4.68
C ARG A 169 11.00 23.12 -3.67
N HIS A 170 12.19 22.59 -3.93
CA HIS A 170 13.36 22.78 -3.06
C HIS A 170 14.11 24.08 -3.34
N VAL A 171 13.94 24.64 -4.53
CA VAL A 171 14.62 25.88 -4.95
C VAL A 171 13.62 26.80 -5.65
N PRO A 172 12.65 27.38 -4.92
CA PRO A 172 11.67 28.29 -5.50
C PRO A 172 12.37 29.59 -5.94
N VAL A 173 11.97 30.11 -7.10
CA VAL A 173 12.56 31.31 -7.70
C VAL A 173 11.55 32.45 -7.72
N ARG A 174 11.88 33.59 -7.14
CA ARG A 174 11.06 34.80 -7.22
C ARG A 174 11.25 35.46 -8.59
N LEU A 175 10.15 35.69 -9.31
CA LEU A 175 10.13 36.31 -10.61
C LEU A 175 9.91 37.84 -10.48
N ALA A 176 10.52 38.61 -11.38
CA ALA A 176 10.32 40.04 -11.42
C ALA A 176 8.90 40.35 -11.96
N LEU A 177 8.10 41.06 -11.16
CA LEU A 177 6.73 41.47 -11.51
C LEU A 177 6.70 42.99 -11.70
N THR A 178 6.26 43.41 -12.88
CA THR A 178 6.00 44.82 -13.18
C THR A 178 4.51 45.12 -12.98
N ILE A 179 4.17 46.05 -12.11
CA ILE A 179 2.79 46.40 -11.76
C ILE A 179 2.42 47.75 -12.35
N GLN A 180 1.30 47.83 -13.05
CA GLN A 180 0.69 49.05 -13.57
C GLN A 180 -0.81 49.03 -13.22
N GLY A 181 -1.18 49.95 -12.29
CA GLY A 181 -2.54 49.95 -11.74
C GLY A 181 -2.84 48.65 -10.99
N ASN A 182 -3.86 47.93 -11.40
CA ASN A 182 -4.25 46.63 -10.85
C ASN A 182 -3.81 45.45 -11.72
N GLN A 183 -2.90 45.66 -12.66
CA GLN A 183 -2.37 44.61 -13.54
C GLN A 183 -0.88 44.42 -13.30
N GLY A 184 -0.46 43.16 -13.25
CA GLY A 184 0.93 42.74 -13.14
C GLY A 184 1.38 41.98 -14.38
N THR A 185 2.60 42.26 -14.85
CA THR A 185 3.19 41.49 -15.97
C THR A 185 4.53 40.92 -15.56
N PHE A 186 4.79 39.71 -15.99
CA PHE A 186 6.08 39.06 -15.85
C PHE A 186 6.36 38.12 -17.03
N LYS A 187 7.62 37.73 -17.19
CA LYS A 187 8.08 36.84 -18.24
C LYS A 187 8.89 35.70 -17.64
N THR A 188 8.79 34.55 -18.28
CA THR A 188 9.61 33.38 -17.99
C THR A 188 9.81 32.55 -19.25
N GLU A 189 10.61 31.51 -19.15
CA GLU A 189 10.73 30.51 -20.22
C GLU A 189 9.35 29.90 -20.56
N ALA A 190 9.12 29.64 -21.84
CA ALA A 190 7.92 28.95 -22.32
C ALA A 190 8.07 27.44 -22.10
N ALA A 191 7.92 27.00 -20.87
CA ALA A 191 7.96 25.61 -20.44
C ALA A 191 6.86 25.34 -19.43
N TYR A 192 6.53 24.06 -19.21
CA TYR A 192 5.64 23.71 -18.11
C TYR A 192 6.25 24.14 -16.79
N LYS A 193 5.56 25.03 -16.11
CA LYS A 193 5.97 25.58 -14.84
C LYS A 193 4.80 25.65 -13.88
N GLU A 194 5.09 25.36 -12.60
CA GLU A 194 4.16 25.60 -11.50
C GLU A 194 4.48 26.94 -10.88
N MET A 195 3.48 27.81 -10.81
CA MET A 195 3.63 29.17 -10.33
C MET A 195 2.68 29.51 -9.21
N VAL A 196 3.15 30.35 -8.31
CA VAL A 196 2.36 30.92 -7.21
C VAL A 196 2.39 32.43 -7.32
N VAL A 197 1.22 33.05 -7.40
CA VAL A 197 1.04 34.48 -7.18
C VAL A 197 0.46 34.68 -5.80
N ALA A 198 1.06 35.53 -5.00
CA ALA A 198 0.54 35.87 -3.68
C ALA A 198 0.58 37.36 -3.44
N SER A 199 -0.34 37.87 -2.62
CA SER A 199 -0.45 39.27 -2.24
C SER A 199 -0.69 39.38 -0.74
N GLY A 200 -0.03 40.33 -0.13
CA GLY A 200 -0.14 40.56 1.30
C GLY A 200 0.97 39.92 2.12
N VAL A 201 0.78 39.91 3.42
CA VAL A 201 1.79 39.47 4.41
C VAL A 201 1.36 38.27 5.24
N SER A 202 0.24 37.68 4.89
CA SER A 202 -0.34 36.58 5.65
C SER A 202 0.24 35.24 5.15
N PHE A 203 1.35 34.82 5.71
CA PHE A 203 1.91 33.52 5.51
C PHE A 203 1.44 32.57 6.63
N PHE A 204 1.29 31.28 6.30
CA PHE A 204 1.05 30.28 7.33
C PHE A 204 2.29 30.17 8.22
N THR A 205 2.08 30.19 9.53
CA THR A 205 3.11 29.89 10.50
C THR A 205 3.05 28.39 10.80
N PRO A 206 4.14 27.63 10.58
CA PRO A 206 4.13 26.22 10.92
C PRO A 206 3.98 26.03 12.43
N GLU A 207 3.11 25.11 12.82
CA GLU A 207 2.95 24.72 14.22
C GLU A 207 4.16 23.88 14.64
N LYS A 208 4.73 24.19 15.80
CA LYS A 208 5.80 23.40 16.39
C LYS A 208 5.20 22.22 17.13
N VAL A 209 5.22 21.03 16.54
CA VAL A 209 4.69 19.79 17.12
C VAL A 209 5.58 19.26 18.24
N GLY A 210 6.91 19.39 18.12
CA GLY A 210 7.87 18.89 19.12
C GLY A 210 9.31 18.97 18.66
N GLY A 211 10.20 18.41 19.45
CA GLY A 211 11.61 18.19 19.10
C GLY A 211 11.83 16.75 18.67
N VAL A 212 12.68 16.55 17.68
CA VAL A 212 13.19 15.20 17.33
C VAL A 212 14.52 15.00 18.04
N SER A 213 14.66 13.90 18.79
CA SER A 213 15.93 13.53 19.40
C SER A 213 16.98 13.29 18.32
N TYR A 214 18.24 13.63 18.62
CA TYR A 214 19.32 13.34 17.70
C TYR A 214 19.40 11.85 17.41
N GLN A 215 19.46 11.50 16.16
CA GLN A 215 19.61 10.12 15.67
C GLN A 215 20.46 10.12 14.40
N ASN A 216 21.05 9.00 14.06
CA ASN A 216 21.82 8.84 12.82
C ASN A 216 21.85 7.37 12.40
N LEU A 217 20.80 6.91 11.77
CA LEU A 217 20.70 5.54 11.25
C LEU A 217 21.66 5.31 10.08
N HIS A 218 22.04 6.39 9.38
CA HIS A 218 23.01 6.32 8.30
C HIS A 218 24.44 5.98 8.78
N GLN A 219 24.75 6.08 10.06
CA GLN A 219 26.04 5.68 10.61
C GLN A 219 26.07 4.28 11.25
N LEU A 220 24.94 3.58 11.28
CA LEU A 220 24.92 2.22 11.79
C LEU A 220 25.87 1.32 10.98
N PRO A 221 26.68 0.48 11.63
CA PRO A 221 27.53 -0.49 10.92
C PRO A 221 26.68 -1.54 10.20
N LEU A 222 27.28 -2.26 9.24
CA LEU A 222 26.62 -3.39 8.58
C LEU A 222 26.12 -4.43 9.60
N ALA A 223 25.01 -5.06 9.32
CA ALA A 223 24.43 -6.08 10.16
C ALA A 223 23.78 -7.19 9.34
N ASP A 224 23.80 -8.41 9.89
CA ASP A 224 23.16 -9.58 9.30
C ASP A 224 21.63 -9.51 9.42
N TYR A 225 21.13 -8.90 10.51
CA TYR A 225 19.71 -8.93 10.86
C TYR A 225 19.23 -7.53 11.26
N LEU A 226 18.24 -7.03 10.54
CA LEU A 226 17.57 -5.77 10.83
C LEU A 226 16.19 -6.07 11.42
N MET A 227 15.88 -5.51 12.60
CA MET A 227 14.58 -5.64 13.25
C MET A 227 13.93 -4.26 13.35
N VAL A 228 12.75 -4.10 12.77
CA VAL A 228 11.91 -2.91 12.92
C VAL A 228 10.80 -3.23 13.90
N SER A 229 10.86 -2.65 15.09
CA SER A 229 9.93 -2.95 16.18
C SER A 229 9.12 -1.73 16.61
N HIS A 230 7.81 -1.94 16.79
CA HIS A 230 6.97 -0.93 17.43
C HIS A 230 7.48 -0.67 18.87
N PRO A 231 7.39 0.58 19.38
CA PRO A 231 7.85 0.91 20.74
C PRO A 231 7.31 -0.01 21.83
N ASP A 232 6.05 -0.41 21.76
CA ASP A 232 5.37 -1.27 22.75
C ASP A 232 5.97 -2.69 22.84
N PHE A 233 6.70 -3.12 21.82
CA PHE A 233 7.28 -4.45 21.71
C PHE A 233 8.80 -4.48 21.81
N LEU A 234 9.45 -3.33 22.06
CA LEU A 234 10.91 -3.21 22.10
C LEU A 234 11.58 -4.15 23.10
N SER A 235 10.97 -4.39 24.25
CA SER A 235 11.52 -5.33 25.26
C SER A 235 11.68 -6.72 24.68
N GLU A 236 10.65 -7.21 24.00
CA GLU A 236 10.64 -8.53 23.41
C GLU A 236 11.50 -8.61 22.13
N ALA A 237 11.51 -7.53 21.33
CA ALA A 237 12.38 -7.43 20.17
C ALA A 237 13.86 -7.46 20.56
N ASN A 238 14.25 -6.77 21.65
CA ASN A 238 15.62 -6.81 22.14
C ASN A 238 15.98 -8.18 22.74
N ARG A 239 15.04 -8.85 23.42
CA ARG A 239 15.23 -10.22 23.89
C ARG A 239 15.49 -11.19 22.73
N LEU A 240 14.70 -11.08 21.66
CA LEU A 240 14.89 -11.87 20.46
C LEU A 240 16.21 -11.52 19.75
N ALA A 241 16.57 -10.24 19.69
CA ALA A 241 17.84 -9.81 19.12
C ALA A 241 19.03 -10.41 19.86
N GLU A 242 18.96 -10.49 21.19
CA GLU A 242 20.04 -11.11 22.00
C GLU A 242 20.19 -12.59 21.68
N LEU A 243 19.08 -13.34 21.55
CA LEU A 243 19.13 -14.74 21.12
C LEU A 243 19.85 -14.92 19.79
N HIS A 244 19.64 -14.03 18.85
CA HIS A 244 20.33 -14.08 17.54
C HIS A 244 21.79 -13.68 17.64
N ARG A 245 22.15 -12.73 18.53
CA ARG A 245 23.56 -12.36 18.82
C ARG A 245 24.32 -13.51 19.47
N GLU A 246 23.69 -14.22 20.41
CA GLU A 246 24.24 -15.44 21.01
C GLU A 246 24.54 -16.52 19.95
N ASN A 247 23.81 -16.53 18.84
CA ASN A 247 24.03 -17.41 17.69
C ASN A 247 24.97 -16.82 16.61
N GLY A 248 25.67 -15.73 16.93
CA GLY A 248 26.73 -15.17 16.09
C GLY A 248 26.25 -14.17 15.02
N LEU A 249 24.99 -13.71 15.02
CA LEU A 249 24.52 -12.70 14.12
C LEU A 249 24.75 -11.29 14.66
N THR A 250 25.07 -10.35 13.80
CA THR A 250 24.99 -8.92 14.11
C THR A 250 23.57 -8.42 13.92
N VAL A 251 22.98 -7.77 14.94
CA VAL A 251 21.56 -7.41 14.94
C VAL A 251 21.36 -5.94 15.33
N HIS A 252 20.60 -5.20 14.53
CA HIS A 252 20.07 -3.88 14.88
C HIS A 252 18.57 -3.94 15.13
N VAL A 253 18.12 -3.33 16.23
CA VAL A 253 16.70 -3.11 16.54
C VAL A 253 16.42 -1.62 16.42
N VAL A 254 15.49 -1.24 15.52
CA VAL A 254 15.18 0.15 15.21
C VAL A 254 13.67 0.37 15.27
N GLN A 255 13.27 1.54 15.77
CA GLN A 255 11.85 1.92 15.79
C GLN A 255 11.42 2.51 14.44
N PRO A 256 10.17 2.28 13.99
CA PRO A 256 9.65 2.80 12.71
C PRO A 256 9.79 4.32 12.61
N GLN A 257 9.48 5.06 13.68
CA GLN A 257 9.55 6.52 13.66
C GLN A 257 10.97 7.04 13.40
N ALA A 258 12.00 6.37 13.92
CA ALA A 258 13.39 6.72 13.63
C ALA A 258 13.71 6.54 12.13
N ILE A 259 13.18 5.47 11.52
CA ILE A 259 13.31 5.25 10.07
C ILE A 259 12.54 6.34 9.30
N TYR A 260 11.31 6.64 9.68
CA TYR A 260 10.53 7.67 9.01
C TYR A 260 11.19 9.04 9.05
N ASN A 261 11.80 9.41 10.17
CA ASN A 261 12.50 10.68 10.30
C ASN A 261 13.63 10.86 9.28
N GLU A 262 14.41 9.81 9.01
CA GLU A 262 15.56 9.89 8.10
C GLU A 262 15.23 9.53 6.64
N PHE A 263 14.25 8.66 6.40
CA PHE A 263 13.98 8.10 5.08
C PHE A 263 12.67 8.57 4.43
N SER A 264 11.80 9.29 5.16
CA SER A 264 10.54 9.84 4.62
C SER A 264 10.12 11.17 5.25
N SER A 265 11.06 11.97 5.73
CA SER A 265 10.82 13.30 6.34
C SER A 265 9.80 13.26 7.49
N GLY A 266 9.80 12.18 8.28
CA GLY A 266 8.93 11.96 9.44
C GLY A 266 7.57 11.33 9.11
N MET A 267 7.22 11.16 7.85
CA MET A 267 5.94 10.56 7.45
C MET A 267 6.00 9.04 7.47
N GLN A 268 4.95 8.39 7.95
CA GLN A 268 4.78 6.95 7.82
C GLN A 268 4.74 6.55 6.34
N ASP A 269 5.70 5.72 5.92
CA ASP A 269 5.85 5.29 4.53
C ASP A 269 6.49 3.90 4.49
N PRO A 270 5.86 2.87 3.89
CA PRO A 270 6.51 1.57 3.71
C PRO A 270 7.80 1.69 2.90
N GLY A 271 7.87 2.61 1.93
CA GLY A 271 9.09 2.89 1.18
C GLY A 271 10.24 3.37 2.05
N ALA A 272 10.00 3.98 3.20
CA ALA A 272 11.06 4.37 4.14
C ALA A 272 11.76 3.15 4.74
N ILE A 273 11.00 2.13 5.14
CA ILE A 273 11.56 0.88 5.67
C ILE A 273 12.37 0.17 4.57
N ARG A 274 11.85 0.09 3.34
CA ARG A 274 12.61 -0.47 2.20
C ARG A 274 13.90 0.29 1.95
N ARG A 275 13.87 1.64 1.94
CA ARG A 275 15.08 2.47 1.78
C ARG A 275 16.10 2.28 2.91
N PHE A 276 15.62 2.11 4.14
CA PHE A 276 16.49 1.79 5.28
C PHE A 276 17.22 0.45 5.07
N VAL A 277 16.53 -0.62 4.67
CA VAL A 277 17.13 -1.93 4.39
C VAL A 277 18.07 -1.83 3.19
N LYS A 278 17.64 -1.16 2.11
CA LYS A 278 18.44 -0.92 0.91
C LYS A 278 19.76 -0.19 1.21
N MET A 279 19.77 0.74 2.13
CA MET A 279 21.00 1.42 2.54
C MET A 279 22.06 0.45 3.04
N PHE A 280 21.70 -0.58 3.81
CA PHE A 280 22.66 -1.63 4.24
C PHE A 280 23.08 -2.50 3.07
N TYR A 281 22.14 -2.89 2.23
CA TYR A 281 22.38 -3.69 1.04
C TYR A 281 23.37 -3.01 0.09
N ASP A 282 23.12 -1.77 -0.30
CA ASP A 282 23.98 -1.00 -1.20
C ASP A 282 25.38 -0.78 -0.63
N ARG A 283 25.49 -0.50 0.67
CA ARG A 283 26.76 -0.36 1.35
C ARG A 283 27.57 -1.66 1.35
N ALA A 284 26.93 -2.78 1.57
CA ALA A 284 27.57 -4.07 1.51
C ALA A 284 28.08 -4.37 0.10
N LEU A 285 27.24 -4.12 -0.93
CA LEU A 285 27.66 -4.29 -2.33
C LEU A 285 28.93 -3.50 -2.68
N LEU A 286 29.07 -2.27 -2.13
CA LEU A 286 30.22 -1.40 -2.39
C LEU A 286 31.48 -1.78 -1.60
N ASN A 287 31.34 -2.32 -0.39
CA ASN A 287 32.46 -2.53 0.53
C ASN A 287 32.81 -4.00 0.73
N ASP A 288 31.81 -4.84 1.01
CA ASP A 288 31.92 -6.28 1.23
C ASP A 288 30.59 -6.97 0.89
N PRO A 289 30.44 -7.52 -0.33
CA PRO A 289 29.20 -8.17 -0.74
C PRO A 289 28.77 -9.36 0.14
N SER A 290 29.68 -9.95 0.92
CA SER A 290 29.37 -11.04 1.85
C SER A 290 28.68 -10.56 3.12
N ALA A 291 28.77 -9.27 3.44
CA ALA A 291 28.16 -8.61 4.60
C ALA A 291 26.78 -8.00 4.31
N LYS A 292 26.13 -8.41 3.21
CA LYS A 292 24.74 -8.01 2.95
C LYS A 292 23.83 -8.44 4.10
N PRO A 293 22.81 -7.63 4.45
CA PRO A 293 21.80 -8.05 5.40
C PRO A 293 21.13 -9.33 4.89
N LYS A 294 20.95 -10.30 5.78
CA LYS A 294 20.33 -11.60 5.48
C LYS A 294 18.85 -11.62 5.81
N TYR A 295 18.47 -10.89 6.87
CA TYR A 295 17.12 -10.94 7.42
C TYR A 295 16.59 -9.56 7.78
N LEU A 296 15.30 -9.37 7.55
CA LEU A 296 14.49 -8.28 8.08
C LEU A 296 13.33 -8.85 8.90
N LEU A 297 13.14 -8.37 10.10
CA LEU A 297 11.96 -8.65 10.92
C LEU A 297 11.13 -7.39 11.10
N LEU A 298 9.85 -7.49 10.77
CA LEU A 298 8.82 -6.50 11.08
C LEU A 298 8.07 -6.95 12.33
N PHE A 299 8.36 -6.30 13.47
CA PHE A 299 7.81 -6.74 14.76
C PHE A 299 6.62 -5.86 15.16
N GLY A 300 5.44 -6.31 14.82
CA GLY A 300 4.14 -5.71 15.04
C GLY A 300 3.16 -6.06 13.94
N ASP A 301 1.89 -6.10 14.31
CA ASP A 301 0.78 -6.25 13.39
C ASP A 301 0.67 -5.05 12.45
N GLY A 302 0.05 -5.23 11.31
CA GLY A 302 -0.19 -4.20 10.31
C GLY A 302 -1.64 -4.18 9.85
N THR A 303 -1.96 -3.24 8.99
CA THR A 303 -3.33 -3.04 8.52
C THR A 303 -3.35 -2.66 7.04
N TYR A 304 -4.48 -2.93 6.38
CA TYR A 304 -4.78 -2.39 5.05
C TYR A 304 -5.25 -0.91 5.10
N ASP A 305 -5.56 -0.40 6.31
CA ASP A 305 -5.96 0.98 6.52
C ASP A 305 -4.93 1.79 7.32
N PRO A 306 -3.83 2.23 6.70
CA PRO A 306 -2.76 2.96 7.40
C PRO A 306 -3.17 4.36 7.87
N LYS A 307 -4.35 4.87 7.45
CA LYS A 307 -4.86 6.20 7.80
C LYS A 307 -5.94 6.17 8.88
N ASN A 308 -6.21 5.01 9.49
CA ASN A 308 -7.20 4.85 10.57
C ASN A 308 -8.63 5.32 10.20
N ARG A 309 -9.11 4.99 9.01
CA ARG A 309 -10.49 5.26 8.61
C ARG A 309 -11.48 4.32 9.27
N GLU A 310 -11.05 3.06 9.44
CA GLU A 310 -11.84 2.02 10.10
C GLU A 310 -11.58 1.97 11.61
N PRO A 311 -12.59 1.67 12.45
CA PRO A 311 -12.41 1.55 13.89
C PRO A 311 -11.60 0.28 14.25
N ASN A 312 -10.93 0.31 15.42
CA ASN A 312 -10.14 -0.81 15.97
C ASN A 312 -8.99 -1.29 15.06
N ASN A 313 -8.35 -0.37 14.41
CA ASN A 313 -7.28 -0.62 13.48
C ASN A 313 -5.92 -0.76 14.19
N ASN A 314 -5.18 -1.85 13.92
CA ASN A 314 -3.89 -2.16 14.50
C ASN A 314 -2.75 -1.87 13.50
N ASN A 315 -2.28 -0.64 13.45
CA ASN A 315 -1.18 -0.26 12.58
C ASN A 315 0.13 -0.07 13.36
N TYR A 316 0.67 -1.16 13.90
CA TYR A 316 1.94 -1.13 14.64
C TYR A 316 3.14 -0.98 13.71
N ILE A 317 3.21 -1.79 12.65
CA ILE A 317 4.22 -1.68 11.59
C ILE A 317 3.50 -1.63 10.25
N VAL A 318 3.71 -0.55 9.51
CA VAL A 318 3.08 -0.34 8.20
C VAL A 318 3.29 -1.51 7.26
N THR A 319 2.26 -1.84 6.48
CA THR A 319 2.30 -2.85 5.43
C THR A 319 2.43 -2.20 4.05
N TYR A 320 2.98 -2.93 3.10
CA TYR A 320 2.82 -2.59 1.70
C TYR A 320 1.60 -3.31 1.14
N GLN A 321 0.76 -2.56 0.44
CA GLN A 321 -0.44 -3.06 -0.21
C GLN A 321 -0.25 -3.03 -1.73
N MET A 322 -0.75 -4.03 -2.45
CA MET A 322 -0.86 -3.96 -3.91
C MET A 322 -1.82 -2.84 -4.33
N LEU A 323 -1.70 -2.37 -5.57
CA LEU A 323 -2.46 -1.21 -6.05
C LEU A 323 -3.97 -1.46 -6.19
N SER A 324 -4.36 -2.70 -6.54
CA SER A 324 -5.76 -3.06 -6.76
C SER A 324 -6.49 -3.26 -5.43
N SER A 325 -7.71 -2.75 -5.35
CA SER A 325 -8.67 -3.02 -4.27
C SER A 325 -10.01 -3.47 -4.85
N GLU A 326 -10.01 -3.94 -6.08
CA GLU A 326 -11.20 -4.36 -6.84
C GLU A 326 -11.35 -5.88 -6.87
N ASN A 327 -10.28 -6.59 -6.65
CA ASN A 327 -10.20 -8.04 -6.67
C ASN A 327 -9.44 -8.54 -5.44
N ALA A 328 -10.05 -9.39 -4.63
CA ALA A 328 -9.43 -9.91 -3.41
C ALA A 328 -8.15 -10.72 -3.67
N THR A 329 -8.02 -11.35 -4.85
CA THR A 329 -6.82 -12.10 -5.21
C THR A 329 -5.64 -11.20 -5.59
N ASP A 330 -5.90 -9.96 -6.00
CA ASP A 330 -4.88 -8.98 -6.40
C ASP A 330 -4.61 -7.93 -5.31
N ALA A 331 -5.48 -7.85 -4.29
CA ALA A 331 -5.42 -6.89 -3.20
C ALA A 331 -4.58 -7.41 -2.02
N MET A 332 -3.43 -7.98 -2.31
CA MET A 332 -2.59 -8.61 -1.29
C MET A 332 -1.80 -7.59 -0.46
N VAL A 333 -1.60 -7.95 0.81
CA VAL A 333 -0.53 -7.39 1.65
C VAL A 333 0.73 -8.17 1.34
N VAL A 334 1.82 -7.47 1.01
CA VAL A 334 3.06 -8.12 0.53
C VAL A 334 4.26 -7.56 1.30
N ASP A 335 4.77 -8.34 2.24
CA ASP A 335 5.97 -7.96 2.98
C ASP A 335 7.26 -8.18 2.16
N ASP A 336 7.22 -8.95 1.08
CA ASP A 336 8.34 -9.12 0.14
C ASP A 336 8.85 -7.79 -0.42
N PHE A 337 7.98 -6.78 -0.54
CA PHE A 337 8.32 -5.41 -0.94
C PHE A 337 9.52 -4.84 -0.18
N PHE A 338 9.67 -5.19 1.08
CA PHE A 338 10.75 -4.69 1.92
C PHE A 338 12.08 -5.38 1.67
N GLY A 339 12.06 -6.55 1.00
CA GLY A 339 13.24 -7.37 0.71
C GLY A 339 13.68 -7.39 -0.75
N ILE A 340 12.92 -6.77 -1.66
CA ILE A 340 13.26 -6.62 -3.08
C ILE A 340 13.99 -5.27 -3.23
N LEU A 341 15.32 -5.30 -3.42
CA LEU A 341 16.16 -4.13 -3.20
C LEU A 341 16.91 -3.61 -4.42
N ASP A 342 17.03 -4.37 -5.49
CA ASP A 342 17.72 -3.92 -6.70
C ASP A 342 17.00 -2.73 -7.38
N ASP A 343 17.77 -1.84 -8.03
CA ASP A 343 17.25 -0.58 -8.58
C ASP A 343 16.23 -0.77 -9.72
N ALA A 344 16.35 -1.87 -10.46
CA ALA A 344 15.47 -2.19 -11.58
C ALA A 344 14.20 -2.95 -11.16
N GLU A 345 14.11 -3.33 -9.89
CA GLU A 345 13.04 -4.17 -9.38
C GLU A 345 11.90 -3.34 -8.76
N GLY A 346 10.71 -3.91 -8.85
CA GLY A 346 9.49 -3.36 -8.27
C GLY A 346 8.71 -4.45 -7.54
N MET A 347 7.52 -4.79 -8.05
CA MET A 347 6.67 -5.87 -7.54
C MET A 347 6.24 -6.77 -8.71
N SER A 348 7.17 -7.05 -9.60
CA SER A 348 6.98 -8.01 -10.69
C SER A 348 7.16 -9.45 -10.18
N ALA A 349 6.46 -10.40 -10.76
CA ALA A 349 6.63 -11.81 -10.44
C ALA A 349 8.03 -12.38 -10.79
N ALA A 350 8.84 -11.62 -11.52
CA ALA A 350 10.21 -11.98 -11.88
C ALA A 350 11.25 -11.42 -10.90
N ASP A 351 10.85 -10.53 -10.02
CA ASP A 351 11.76 -9.90 -9.04
C ASP A 351 12.06 -10.89 -7.91
N MET A 352 13.30 -10.88 -7.42
CA MET A 352 13.76 -11.80 -6.39
C MET A 352 14.06 -11.06 -5.09
N MET A 353 13.79 -11.71 -3.98
CA MET A 353 14.14 -11.16 -2.67
C MET A 353 15.63 -11.26 -2.41
N ASP A 354 16.24 -10.12 -2.05
CA ASP A 354 17.66 -10.04 -1.63
C ASP A 354 17.84 -10.32 -0.14
N VAL A 355 16.78 -10.15 0.64
CA VAL A 355 16.76 -10.27 2.10
C VAL A 355 15.53 -11.09 2.50
N GLY A 356 15.73 -12.08 3.37
CA GLY A 356 14.60 -12.83 3.94
C GLY A 356 13.77 -11.94 4.86
N VAL A 357 12.48 -11.78 4.55
CA VAL A 357 11.56 -10.93 5.34
C VAL A 357 10.62 -11.79 6.16
N GLY A 358 10.43 -11.43 7.43
CA GLY A 358 9.44 -12.04 8.30
C GLY A 358 8.69 -10.99 9.12
N ARG A 359 7.46 -11.32 9.54
CA ARG A 359 6.66 -10.47 10.43
C ARG A 359 6.20 -11.25 11.65
N ILE A 360 6.35 -10.66 12.83
CA ILE A 360 5.68 -11.10 14.05
C ILE A 360 4.40 -10.30 14.19
N ILE A 361 3.27 -10.95 13.96
CA ILE A 361 1.93 -10.37 14.03
C ILE A 361 1.51 -10.28 15.50
N ALA A 362 1.97 -9.24 16.18
CA ALA A 362 1.62 -8.96 17.57
C ALA A 362 0.83 -7.66 17.65
N SER A 363 -0.33 -7.71 18.31
CA SER A 363 -1.19 -6.57 18.61
C SER A 363 -1.25 -6.25 20.12
N SER A 364 -0.45 -6.91 20.92
CA SER A 364 -0.27 -6.65 22.35
C SER A 364 1.08 -7.14 22.86
N SER A 365 1.56 -6.57 23.98
CA SER A 365 2.79 -7.01 24.63
C SER A 365 2.74 -8.47 25.08
N LEU A 366 1.55 -8.98 25.44
CA LEU A 366 1.37 -10.39 25.79
C LEU A 366 1.59 -11.29 24.57
N GLN A 367 1.00 -10.96 23.42
CA GLN A 367 1.23 -11.72 22.19
C GLN A 367 2.69 -11.66 21.76
N ALA A 368 3.30 -10.47 21.79
CA ALA A 368 4.72 -10.29 21.51
C ALA A 368 5.58 -11.22 22.36
N LYS A 369 5.32 -11.25 23.68
CA LYS A 369 6.01 -12.15 24.62
C LYS A 369 5.80 -13.63 24.26
N GLN A 370 4.57 -14.05 24.03
CA GLN A 370 4.25 -15.44 23.68
C GLN A 370 4.95 -15.90 22.39
N MET A 371 5.02 -15.03 21.38
CA MET A 371 5.71 -15.33 20.13
C MET A 371 7.22 -15.46 20.34
N VAL A 372 7.83 -14.57 21.12
CA VAL A 372 9.26 -14.65 21.42
C VAL A 372 9.56 -15.85 22.32
N ASP A 373 8.73 -16.17 23.33
CA ASP A 373 8.86 -17.38 24.15
C ASP A 373 8.87 -18.65 23.29
N LYS A 374 7.98 -18.72 22.27
CA LYS A 374 7.95 -19.84 21.33
C LYS A 374 9.24 -19.94 20.51
N ILE A 375 9.75 -18.81 20.00
CA ILE A 375 10.98 -18.76 19.21
C ILE A 375 12.19 -19.14 20.09
N GLU A 376 12.28 -18.58 21.29
CA GLU A 376 13.34 -18.90 22.25
C GLU A 376 13.35 -20.39 22.61
N HIS A 377 12.17 -20.95 22.90
CA HIS A 377 12.01 -22.37 23.14
C HIS A 377 12.53 -23.23 21.98
N TYR A 378 12.19 -22.83 20.74
CA TYR A 378 12.68 -23.51 19.55
C TYR A 378 14.20 -23.43 19.39
N MET A 379 14.78 -22.24 19.62
CA MET A 379 16.22 -21.98 19.42
C MET A 379 17.11 -22.60 20.50
N LYS A 380 16.69 -22.52 21.77
CA LYS A 380 17.51 -22.99 22.92
C LYS A 380 17.47 -24.49 23.13
N ASN A 381 16.97 -25.29 22.22
CA ASN A 381 16.76 -26.72 22.29
C ASN A 381 15.73 -27.16 23.34
N GLY A 382 14.67 -27.69 22.89
CA GLY A 382 13.68 -28.32 23.73
C GLY A 382 14.19 -29.34 24.74
N SER A 383 15.45 -29.80 24.66
CA SER A 383 16.07 -30.74 25.57
C SER A 383 16.16 -30.25 27.03
N ASN A 384 16.16 -28.94 27.26
CA ASN A 384 16.23 -28.41 28.64
C ASN A 384 14.87 -28.07 29.26
N PHE A 385 13.79 -28.07 28.47
CA PHE A 385 12.43 -27.72 28.90
C PHE A 385 11.61 -28.91 29.38
N TYR A 386 11.97 -30.12 28.93
CA TYR A 386 11.33 -31.36 29.36
C TYR A 386 12.43 -32.30 29.86
N PRO A 387 12.41 -32.65 31.13
CA PRO A 387 13.38 -33.62 31.66
C PRO A 387 13.17 -34.92 30.85
N VAL A 388 14.20 -35.30 30.11
CA VAL A 388 14.23 -36.58 29.42
C VAL A 388 14.30 -37.67 30.47
N THR A 389 13.19 -38.20 30.88
CA THR A 389 13.15 -39.49 31.54
C THR A 389 13.28 -40.55 30.45
N SER A 390 14.53 -40.79 30.05
CA SER A 390 14.84 -41.80 29.08
C SER A 390 14.61 -43.18 29.65
N SER A 391 13.58 -43.81 29.20
CA SER A 391 13.54 -45.25 29.07
C SER A 391 13.40 -45.57 27.57
N CYS A 392 14.52 -45.74 26.97
CA CYS A 392 14.63 -45.94 25.50
C CYS A 392 13.87 -47.17 24.94
N CYS A 393 13.27 -48.01 25.78
CA CYS A 393 12.69 -49.24 25.35
C CYS A 393 11.37 -49.64 26.02
N MET A 394 10.77 -48.80 26.81
CA MET A 394 9.48 -49.06 27.47
C MET A 394 8.55 -47.86 27.21
N GLY A 395 7.82 -47.95 26.15
CA GLY A 395 6.94 -46.92 25.61
C GLY A 395 5.93 -46.36 26.57
N THR A 396 6.26 -45.29 27.23
CA THR A 396 5.29 -44.33 27.79
C THR A 396 5.97 -43.05 28.19
N GLN A 397 6.57 -42.37 27.31
CA GLN A 397 6.71 -40.91 27.32
C GLN A 397 7.18 -40.49 25.96
N THR A 398 6.28 -40.06 25.16
CA THR A 398 6.62 -39.28 23.99
C THR A 398 7.10 -37.93 24.45
N ASP A 399 8.39 -37.82 24.77
CA ASP A 399 9.03 -36.53 24.84
C ASP A 399 9.00 -35.92 23.42
N LYS A 400 8.13 -34.95 23.24
CA LYS A 400 7.96 -34.26 21.95
C LYS A 400 9.18 -33.47 21.51
N THR A 401 10.21 -33.40 22.34
CA THR A 401 11.50 -32.80 22.02
C THR A 401 12.42 -33.77 21.29
N PHE A 402 12.14 -35.06 21.38
CA PHE A 402 12.86 -36.11 20.68
C PHE A 402 12.13 -36.46 19.37
N GLY A 403 12.89 -36.70 18.34
CA GLY A 403 12.39 -37.13 17.03
C GLY A 403 12.76 -36.15 15.92
N ASP A 404 12.34 -36.52 14.74
CA ASP A 404 12.67 -35.86 13.49
C ASP A 404 11.69 -34.72 13.09
N TRP A 405 10.88 -34.24 14.05
CA TRP A 405 9.84 -33.25 13.77
C TRP A 405 10.37 -31.95 13.12
N ARG A 406 11.64 -31.60 13.36
CA ARG A 406 12.31 -30.46 12.73
C ARG A 406 12.55 -30.66 11.24
N ASN A 407 12.50 -31.88 10.76
CA ASN A 407 12.62 -32.24 9.36
C ASN A 407 11.27 -32.72 8.78
N GLN A 408 10.18 -32.60 9.51
CA GLN A 408 8.84 -32.99 9.04
C GLN A 408 8.09 -31.80 8.48
N TYR A 409 7.66 -31.91 7.24
CA TYR A 409 6.79 -30.95 6.56
C TYR A 409 5.45 -31.63 6.23
N LEU A 410 4.37 -30.96 6.57
CA LEU A 410 3.01 -31.36 6.22
C LEU A 410 2.48 -30.42 5.14
N ILE A 411 2.17 -30.96 3.98
CA ILE A 411 1.56 -30.20 2.89
C ILE A 411 0.13 -30.70 2.70
N MET A 412 -0.82 -29.76 2.67
CA MET A 412 -2.24 -30.02 2.55
C MET A 412 -2.81 -29.22 1.39
N THR A 413 -3.62 -29.87 0.54
CA THR A 413 -4.33 -29.18 -0.54
C THR A 413 -5.78 -29.61 -0.58
N ASP A 414 -6.65 -28.72 -1.04
CA ASP A 414 -8.05 -29.04 -1.29
C ASP A 414 -8.26 -29.72 -2.65
N ASN A 415 -9.51 -30.05 -2.97
CA ASN A 415 -9.89 -30.78 -4.19
C ASN A 415 -10.63 -29.90 -5.22
N ARG A 416 -10.71 -28.58 -5.00
CA ARG A 416 -11.65 -27.75 -5.76
C ARG A 416 -11.12 -27.22 -7.08
N GLU A 417 -9.81 -27.07 -7.22
CA GLU A 417 -9.20 -26.36 -8.34
C GLU A 417 -8.46 -27.29 -9.32
N GLN A 418 -8.96 -28.49 -9.54
CA GLN A 418 -8.42 -29.44 -10.53
C GLN A 418 -6.89 -29.67 -10.40
N GLY A 419 -6.40 -29.67 -9.17
CA GLY A 419 -4.97 -29.84 -8.89
C GLY A 419 -4.12 -28.59 -9.03
N TYR A 420 -4.73 -27.41 -9.12
CA TYR A 420 -3.99 -26.13 -9.22
C TYR A 420 -2.97 -25.98 -8.09
N PHE A 421 -3.40 -26.06 -6.83
CA PHE A 421 -2.50 -25.96 -5.68
C PHE A 421 -1.49 -27.11 -5.59
N ILE A 422 -1.86 -28.31 -6.04
CA ILE A 422 -0.94 -29.44 -6.10
C ILE A 422 0.20 -29.14 -7.08
N ASN A 423 -0.12 -28.68 -8.29
CA ASN A 423 0.85 -28.58 -9.38
C ASN A 423 1.67 -27.29 -9.34
N ILE A 424 1.10 -26.20 -8.85
CA ILE A 424 1.74 -24.88 -8.89
C ILE A 424 2.43 -24.54 -7.56
N ASP A 425 1.92 -25.06 -6.44
CA ASP A 425 2.44 -24.74 -5.11
C ASP A 425 3.08 -25.97 -4.43
N ALA A 426 2.29 -27.00 -4.09
CA ALA A 426 2.75 -28.11 -3.26
C ALA A 426 3.91 -28.90 -3.87
N GLU A 427 3.82 -29.28 -5.15
CA GLU A 427 4.88 -30.05 -5.82
C GLU A 427 6.15 -29.23 -6.12
N PRO A 428 6.07 -27.95 -6.55
CA PRO A 428 7.24 -27.09 -6.61
C PRO A 428 7.91 -26.89 -5.26
N GLN A 429 7.17 -26.62 -4.18
CA GLN A 429 7.74 -26.49 -2.82
C GLN A 429 8.47 -27.79 -2.40
N TYR A 430 7.84 -28.94 -2.61
CA TYR A 430 8.47 -30.24 -2.36
C TYR A 430 9.79 -30.39 -3.12
N THR A 431 9.78 -30.12 -4.42
CA THR A 431 10.95 -30.27 -5.30
C THR A 431 12.08 -29.36 -4.88
N ILE A 432 11.80 -28.07 -4.67
CA ILE A 432 12.81 -27.07 -4.28
C ILE A 432 13.39 -27.40 -2.91
N SER A 433 12.54 -27.71 -1.93
CA SER A 433 13.01 -27.98 -0.57
C SER A 433 13.84 -29.26 -0.49
N LYS A 434 13.51 -30.29 -1.27
CA LYS A 434 14.31 -31.52 -1.38
C LYS A 434 15.68 -31.28 -2.03
N LEU A 435 15.76 -30.34 -2.97
CA LEU A 435 17.05 -29.95 -3.57
C LEU A 435 17.93 -29.20 -2.55
N LEU A 436 17.31 -28.36 -1.70
CA LEU A 436 18.02 -27.56 -0.69
C LEU A 436 18.41 -28.40 0.52
N ASN A 437 17.55 -29.31 0.95
CA ASN A 437 17.77 -30.18 2.12
C ASN A 437 17.14 -31.56 1.89
N PRO A 438 17.95 -32.56 1.44
CA PRO A 438 17.47 -33.93 1.19
C PRO A 438 16.89 -34.64 2.43
N GLU A 439 17.28 -34.20 3.64
CA GLU A 439 16.85 -34.83 4.91
C GLU A 439 15.40 -34.47 5.30
N ILE A 440 14.77 -33.50 4.61
CA ILE A 440 13.38 -33.13 4.87
C ILE A 440 12.43 -34.28 4.48
N ASN A 441 11.55 -34.64 5.41
CA ASN A 441 10.47 -35.59 5.19
C ASN A 441 9.15 -34.87 4.94
N TYR A 442 8.46 -35.24 3.86
CA TYR A 442 7.19 -34.67 3.47
C TYR A 442 6.03 -35.63 3.66
N ASN A 443 5.01 -35.17 4.39
CA ASN A 443 3.70 -35.79 4.43
C ASN A 443 2.76 -34.96 3.55
N LYS A 444 2.30 -35.54 2.44
CA LYS A 444 1.39 -34.93 1.49
C LYS A 444 -0.02 -35.42 1.74
N LEU A 445 -0.91 -34.53 2.16
CA LEU A 445 -2.32 -34.82 2.41
C LEU A 445 -3.16 -34.07 1.38
N TYR A 446 -3.36 -34.69 0.23
CA TYR A 446 -4.20 -34.16 -0.84
C TYR A 446 -5.63 -34.65 -0.62
N MET A 447 -6.59 -33.71 -0.56
CA MET A 447 -7.99 -34.03 -0.22
C MET A 447 -8.61 -35.05 -1.15
N ASP A 448 -8.22 -35.04 -2.44
CA ASP A 448 -8.68 -36.04 -3.44
C ASP A 448 -8.27 -37.47 -3.13
N ALA A 449 -7.24 -37.68 -2.30
CA ALA A 449 -6.82 -39.04 -1.90
C ALA A 449 -7.65 -39.60 -0.75
N PHE A 450 -8.58 -38.81 -0.17
CA PHE A 450 -9.38 -39.22 0.98
C PHE A 450 -10.84 -39.45 0.62
N PRO A 451 -11.51 -40.48 1.25
CA PRO A 451 -12.92 -40.71 1.06
C PRO A 451 -13.77 -39.53 1.49
N LYS A 452 -14.68 -39.11 0.61
CA LYS A 452 -15.62 -38.04 0.85
C LYS A 452 -16.89 -38.56 1.55
N VAL A 453 -17.36 -37.86 2.57
CA VAL A 453 -18.64 -38.06 3.25
C VAL A 453 -19.54 -36.86 2.99
N ILE A 454 -20.75 -37.13 2.48
CA ILE A 454 -21.75 -36.07 2.25
C ILE A 454 -22.64 -35.95 3.49
N THR A 455 -22.74 -34.73 4.02
CA THR A 455 -23.59 -34.41 5.18
C THR A 455 -24.56 -33.27 4.82
N ALA A 456 -25.54 -33.01 5.67
CA ALA A 456 -26.46 -31.86 5.51
C ALA A 456 -25.71 -30.51 5.49
N GLY A 457 -24.53 -30.42 6.09
CA GLY A 457 -23.68 -29.26 6.09
C GLY A 457 -22.61 -29.21 4.98
N GLY A 458 -22.73 -30.06 3.95
CA GLY A 458 -21.80 -30.14 2.83
C GLY A 458 -20.86 -31.35 2.88
N GLU A 459 -19.83 -31.30 2.03
CA GLU A 459 -18.82 -32.36 1.94
C GLU A 459 -17.86 -32.33 3.13
N ARG A 460 -17.46 -33.51 3.60
CA ARG A 460 -16.50 -33.67 4.71
C ARG A 460 -15.50 -34.79 4.35
N PHE A 461 -14.29 -34.63 4.90
CA PHE A 461 -13.17 -35.58 4.73
C PHE A 461 -12.59 -35.98 6.11
N PRO A 462 -13.34 -36.76 6.91
CA PRO A 462 -12.93 -37.10 8.29
C PRO A 462 -11.59 -37.83 8.38
N ALA A 463 -11.28 -38.67 7.41
CA ALA A 463 -10.01 -39.39 7.38
C ALA A 463 -8.82 -38.44 7.14
N MET A 464 -8.98 -37.40 6.32
CA MET A 464 -7.96 -36.37 6.15
C MET A 464 -7.78 -35.58 7.45
N THR A 465 -8.87 -35.15 8.09
CA THR A 465 -8.81 -34.41 9.37
C THR A 465 -8.04 -35.19 10.43
N ASN A 466 -8.36 -36.52 10.58
CA ASN A 466 -7.65 -37.40 11.50
C ASN A 466 -6.16 -37.52 11.15
N SER A 467 -5.82 -37.52 9.86
CA SER A 467 -4.43 -37.59 9.40
C SER A 467 -3.69 -36.29 9.70
N ILE A 468 -4.34 -35.14 9.56
CA ILE A 468 -3.78 -33.83 9.95
C ILE A 468 -3.50 -33.83 11.45
N ASP A 469 -4.47 -34.17 12.29
CA ASP A 469 -4.33 -34.21 13.73
C ASP A 469 -3.19 -35.15 14.16
N ALA A 470 -3.10 -36.33 13.56
CA ALA A 470 -2.03 -37.30 13.86
C ALA A 470 -0.65 -36.74 13.49
N ASN A 471 -0.51 -36.07 12.37
CA ASN A 471 0.77 -35.41 11.99
C ASN A 471 1.14 -34.25 12.94
N ILE A 472 0.18 -33.41 13.30
CA ILE A 472 0.42 -32.30 14.26
C ILE A 472 0.81 -32.87 15.63
N GLN A 473 0.13 -33.92 16.11
CA GLN A 473 0.45 -34.56 17.38
C GLN A 473 1.83 -35.24 17.38
N ARG A 474 2.22 -35.84 16.27
CA ARG A 474 3.57 -36.39 16.07
C ARG A 474 4.66 -35.30 16.08
N GLY A 475 4.33 -34.12 15.63
CA GLY A 475 5.19 -32.97 15.48
C GLY A 475 5.60 -32.72 14.03
N VAL A 476 5.42 -31.48 13.61
CA VAL A 476 5.85 -30.99 12.28
C VAL A 476 6.51 -29.62 12.46
N LEU A 477 7.49 -29.32 11.63
CA LEU A 477 8.14 -28.01 11.61
C LEU A 477 7.28 -26.99 10.85
N VAL A 478 6.76 -27.39 9.71
CA VAL A 478 5.93 -26.58 8.84
C VAL A 478 4.66 -27.36 8.49
N ALA A 479 3.52 -26.70 8.58
CA ALA A 479 2.24 -27.17 8.03
C ALA A 479 1.73 -26.10 7.06
N ASN A 480 1.59 -26.45 5.79
CA ASN A 480 1.18 -25.57 4.70
C ASN A 480 -0.05 -26.13 3.96
#